data_8e924f91ec71130dc2ecbdb48522c1a1
#
_entry.id   8e924f91ec71130dc2ecbdb48522c1a1
#
_cell.length_a   1.000
_cell.length_b   1.000
_cell.length_c   1.000
_cell.angle_alpha   90.00
_cell.angle_beta   90.00
_cell.angle_gamma   90.00
#
_symmetry.space_group_name_H-M   'P 1'
#
loop_
_entity.id
_entity.type
_entity.pdbx_description
1 polymer ?
#
loop_
_entity_poly.entity_id
_entity_poly.type
_entity_poly.pdbx_seq_one_letter_code
_entity_poly.pdbx_strand_id
1 'polypeptide(L)'
;MSEEILEIEFARVKEHPENYRLVDIRDRVTVEYGMIPGAVSIPAGEIMERKEELKGDRIPVLYCTRGKDSREYAELLDEEGIHVLSLKGGYTGWLFVKMQEDMNQEKEQREAREQRQKDIELSIRKKFHKQLFSRFARAINDYELVKPGDKIAVCISGGKDSMLMAKLFQELKRHNKFPFELVFLVMDPGYNETNRALIEHNAGIMGIPVTIFETEIFDAVYNVDKSPCYLCAR
;
A
#
# COMPACT_ATOMS: atom_id res chain seq x y z
N MET A 1 -48.54 -12.18 4.74
CA MET A 1 -47.62 -11.82 3.65
C MET A 1 -46.34 -11.40 4.32
N SER A 2 -45.25 -12.14 4.14
CA SER A 2 -43.93 -11.75 4.65
C SER A 2 -43.54 -10.48 3.92
N GLU A 3 -43.25 -9.39 4.66
CA GLU A 3 -42.60 -8.22 4.09
C GLU A 3 -41.33 -8.72 3.38
N GLU A 4 -41.31 -8.67 2.06
CA GLU A 4 -40.14 -8.98 1.29
C GLU A 4 -39.11 -7.91 1.62
N ILE A 5 -37.96 -8.33 2.17
CA ILE A 5 -36.92 -7.38 2.60
C ILE A 5 -36.27 -6.80 1.33
N LEU A 6 -36.65 -5.58 0.96
CA LEU A 6 -36.08 -4.85 -0.20
C LEU A 6 -34.71 -4.23 0.10
N GLU A 7 -34.01 -4.73 1.10
CA GLU A 7 -32.66 -4.26 1.48
C GLU A 7 -31.60 -5.34 1.31
N ILE A 8 -30.42 -4.93 0.87
CA ILE A 8 -29.26 -5.80 0.71
C ILE A 8 -28.03 -5.17 1.35
N GLU A 9 -27.18 -5.98 1.96
CA GLU A 9 -25.86 -5.52 2.46
C GLU A 9 -24.82 -5.53 1.34
N PHE A 10 -23.88 -4.57 1.39
CA PHE A 10 -22.82 -4.44 0.38
C PHE A 10 -21.95 -5.71 0.26
N ALA A 11 -21.72 -6.41 1.37
CA ALA A 11 -20.95 -7.65 1.37
C ALA A 11 -21.51 -8.68 0.38
N ARG A 12 -22.86 -8.85 0.36
CA ARG A 12 -23.51 -9.77 -0.55
C ARG A 12 -23.43 -9.33 -2.02
N VAL A 13 -23.50 -8.04 -2.27
CA VAL A 13 -23.31 -7.49 -3.62
C VAL A 13 -21.87 -7.74 -4.10
N LYS A 14 -20.91 -7.63 -3.22
CA LYS A 14 -19.49 -7.87 -3.49
C LYS A 14 -19.17 -9.35 -3.73
N GLU A 15 -19.84 -10.25 -3.00
CA GLU A 15 -19.67 -11.71 -3.17
C GLU A 15 -20.23 -12.22 -4.51
N HIS A 16 -21.28 -11.58 -5.03
CA HIS A 16 -21.99 -12.00 -6.24
C HIS A 16 -22.22 -10.84 -7.21
N PRO A 17 -21.16 -10.15 -7.70
CA PRO A 17 -21.29 -8.96 -8.54
C PRO A 17 -21.97 -9.24 -9.88
N GLU A 18 -21.97 -10.49 -10.33
CA GLU A 18 -22.66 -10.95 -11.54
C GLU A 18 -24.20 -10.88 -11.42
N ASN A 19 -24.73 -10.96 -10.20
CA ASN A 19 -26.18 -10.97 -9.95
C ASN A 19 -26.76 -9.58 -9.75
N TYR A 20 -25.93 -8.58 -9.47
CA TYR A 20 -26.37 -7.26 -9.05
C TYR A 20 -25.81 -6.15 -9.95
N ARG A 21 -26.58 -5.07 -10.07
CA ARG A 21 -26.18 -3.83 -10.75
C ARG A 21 -26.42 -2.67 -9.81
N LEU A 22 -25.36 -2.01 -9.38
CA LEU A 22 -25.43 -0.83 -8.51
C LEU A 22 -25.95 0.40 -9.28
N VAL A 23 -26.90 1.12 -8.69
CA VAL A 23 -27.49 2.33 -9.26
C VAL A 23 -27.45 3.46 -8.23
N ASP A 24 -26.70 4.50 -8.52
CA ASP A 24 -26.60 5.70 -7.71
C ASP A 24 -27.74 6.66 -8.02
N ILE A 25 -28.63 6.87 -7.05
CA ILE A 25 -29.77 7.78 -7.21
C ILE A 25 -29.52 9.16 -6.62
N ARG A 26 -28.31 9.46 -6.18
CA ARG A 26 -27.95 10.81 -5.70
C ARG A 26 -27.96 11.81 -6.84
N ASP A 27 -27.99 13.09 -6.50
CA ASP A 27 -27.89 14.15 -7.48
C ASP A 27 -26.53 14.14 -8.21
N ARG A 28 -26.49 14.73 -9.41
CA ARG A 28 -25.32 14.72 -10.29
C ARG A 28 -24.10 15.37 -9.65
N VAL A 29 -24.29 16.44 -8.88
CA VAL A 29 -23.20 17.16 -8.23
C VAL A 29 -22.55 16.26 -7.17
N THR A 30 -23.37 15.57 -6.38
CA THR A 30 -22.85 14.62 -5.35
C THR A 30 -22.08 13.46 -5.97
N VAL A 31 -22.50 12.96 -7.13
CA VAL A 31 -21.83 11.87 -7.87
C VAL A 31 -20.45 12.29 -8.38
N GLU A 32 -20.24 13.54 -8.74
CA GLU A 32 -18.93 14.06 -9.17
C GLU A 32 -17.84 13.95 -8.07
N TYR A 33 -18.24 13.99 -6.80
CA TYR A 33 -17.30 13.78 -5.67
C TYR A 33 -16.97 12.30 -5.40
N GLY A 34 -17.57 11.38 -6.13
CA GLY A 34 -17.30 9.95 -6.10
C GLY A 34 -18.56 9.10 -5.98
N MET A 35 -18.51 7.91 -6.55
CA MET A 35 -19.54 6.89 -6.46
C MET A 35 -18.94 5.50 -6.24
N ILE A 36 -19.79 4.52 -5.92
CA ILE A 36 -19.34 3.13 -5.78
C ILE A 36 -18.83 2.64 -7.15
N PRO A 37 -17.63 2.08 -7.24
CA PRO A 37 -17.07 1.61 -8.51
C PRO A 37 -17.99 0.65 -9.25
N GLY A 38 -18.20 0.89 -10.54
CA GLY A 38 -19.08 0.09 -11.39
C GLY A 38 -20.58 0.41 -11.28
N ALA A 39 -20.96 1.39 -10.46
CA ALA A 39 -22.33 1.86 -10.38
C ALA A 39 -22.69 2.72 -11.60
N VAL A 40 -23.99 2.76 -11.93
CA VAL A 40 -24.57 3.65 -12.92
C VAL A 40 -25.35 4.75 -12.20
N SER A 41 -25.22 5.99 -12.65
CA SER A 41 -25.95 7.11 -12.05
C SER A 41 -27.30 7.34 -12.77
N ILE A 42 -28.37 7.28 -11.98
CA ILE A 42 -29.74 7.67 -12.39
C ILE A 42 -30.30 8.49 -11.22
N PRO A 43 -30.28 9.82 -11.28
CA PRO A 43 -30.78 10.65 -10.20
C PRO A 43 -32.22 10.31 -9.79
N ALA A 44 -32.53 10.40 -8.50
CA ALA A 44 -33.84 10.07 -7.95
C ALA A 44 -34.99 10.77 -8.67
N GLY A 45 -34.81 12.01 -9.10
CA GLY A 45 -35.83 12.75 -9.88
C GLY A 45 -36.06 12.21 -11.28
N GLU A 46 -35.17 11.39 -11.83
CA GLU A 46 -35.25 10.80 -13.18
C GLU A 46 -35.64 9.31 -13.15
N ILE A 47 -35.56 8.64 -11.97
CA ILE A 47 -35.62 7.19 -11.91
C ILE A 47 -36.95 6.63 -12.37
N MET A 48 -38.05 7.29 -12.06
CA MET A 48 -39.39 6.84 -12.46
C MET A 48 -39.63 6.98 -13.98
N GLU A 49 -39.05 8.00 -14.63
CA GLU A 49 -39.08 8.18 -16.08
C GLU A 49 -38.18 7.17 -16.80
N ARG A 50 -37.06 6.79 -16.14
CA ARG A 50 -36.03 5.90 -16.67
C ARG A 50 -36.11 4.49 -16.13
N LYS A 51 -37.23 4.09 -15.52
CA LYS A 51 -37.40 2.79 -14.85
C LYS A 51 -37.19 1.58 -15.79
N GLU A 52 -37.43 1.74 -17.10
CA GLU A 52 -37.17 0.69 -18.09
C GLU A 52 -35.65 0.34 -18.19
N GLU A 53 -34.77 1.28 -17.85
CA GLU A 53 -33.33 1.06 -17.82
C GLU A 53 -32.90 0.14 -16.66
N LEU A 54 -33.76 -0.04 -15.65
CA LEU A 54 -33.51 -0.93 -14.51
C LEU A 54 -33.75 -2.40 -14.86
N LYS A 55 -34.48 -2.68 -15.92
CA LYS A 55 -34.76 -4.04 -16.39
C LYS A 55 -33.51 -4.66 -17.01
N GLY A 56 -33.26 -5.94 -16.74
CA GLY A 56 -32.12 -6.68 -17.27
C GLY A 56 -31.88 -7.99 -16.52
N ASP A 57 -30.77 -8.64 -16.81
CA ASP A 57 -30.42 -9.94 -16.23
C ASP A 57 -29.91 -9.85 -14.76
N ARG A 58 -29.55 -8.63 -14.32
CA ARG A 58 -29.05 -8.37 -12.97
C ARG A 58 -30.05 -7.57 -12.17
N ILE A 59 -30.18 -7.91 -10.89
CA ILE A 59 -31.05 -7.20 -9.94
C ILE A 59 -30.45 -5.80 -9.68
N PRO A 60 -31.19 -4.70 -9.96
CA PRO A 60 -30.73 -3.36 -9.63
C PRO A 60 -30.70 -3.17 -8.11
N VAL A 61 -29.60 -2.62 -7.61
CA VAL A 61 -29.42 -2.24 -6.21
C VAL A 61 -29.26 -0.72 -6.15
N LEU A 62 -30.33 -0.05 -5.73
CA LEU A 62 -30.35 1.40 -5.60
C LEU A 62 -29.58 1.83 -4.35
N TYR A 63 -28.87 2.94 -4.43
CA TYR A 63 -28.33 3.59 -3.24
C TYR A 63 -28.41 5.11 -3.33
N CYS A 64 -28.77 5.71 -2.20
CA CYS A 64 -28.66 7.14 -1.95
C CYS A 64 -27.51 7.39 -0.94
N THR A 65 -27.45 8.55 -0.32
CA THR A 65 -26.41 8.87 0.67
C THR A 65 -26.45 7.96 1.89
N ARG A 66 -27.63 7.69 2.46
CA ARG A 66 -27.79 6.97 3.75
C ARG A 66 -28.68 5.72 3.68
N GLY A 67 -29.23 5.40 2.52
CA GLY A 67 -30.11 4.24 2.33
C GLY A 67 -31.61 4.53 2.53
N LYS A 68 -32.00 5.72 2.98
CA LYS A 68 -33.41 6.05 3.22
C LYS A 68 -34.20 6.25 1.93
N ASP A 69 -33.77 7.20 1.10
CA ASP A 69 -34.47 7.53 -0.14
C ASP A 69 -34.45 6.34 -1.11
N SER A 70 -33.32 5.62 -1.20
CA SER A 70 -33.22 4.43 -2.06
C SER A 70 -34.18 3.31 -1.63
N ARG A 71 -34.51 3.22 -0.36
CA ARG A 71 -35.53 2.28 0.13
C ARG A 71 -36.93 2.71 -0.32
N GLU A 72 -37.27 3.99 -0.15
CA GLU A 72 -38.57 4.54 -0.60
C GLU A 72 -38.77 4.32 -2.10
N TYR A 73 -37.73 4.56 -2.93
CA TYR A 73 -37.78 4.29 -4.36
C TYR A 73 -37.83 2.80 -4.71
N ALA A 74 -37.20 1.93 -3.92
CA ALA A 74 -37.31 0.49 -4.12
C ALA A 74 -38.76 -0.01 -3.88
N GLU A 75 -39.40 0.49 -2.84
CA GLU A 75 -40.83 0.19 -2.55
C GLU A 75 -41.74 0.67 -3.70
N LEU A 76 -41.56 1.90 -4.18
CA LEU A 76 -42.35 2.46 -5.30
C LEU A 76 -42.17 1.68 -6.61
N LEU A 77 -40.95 1.23 -6.92
CA LEU A 77 -40.66 0.48 -8.14
C LEU A 77 -41.20 -0.95 -8.05
N ASP A 78 -41.18 -1.57 -6.85
CA ASP A 78 -41.75 -2.90 -6.63
C ASP A 78 -43.26 -2.88 -6.80
N GLU A 79 -43.99 -1.85 -6.31
CA GLU A 79 -45.40 -1.63 -6.58
C GLU A 79 -45.73 -1.54 -8.09
N GLU A 80 -44.78 -1.07 -8.89
CA GLU A 80 -44.89 -1.02 -10.36
C GLU A 80 -44.44 -2.31 -11.06
N GLY A 81 -44.09 -3.35 -10.29
CA GLY A 81 -43.65 -4.63 -10.82
C GLY A 81 -42.20 -4.68 -11.29
N ILE A 82 -41.37 -3.73 -10.84
CA ILE A 82 -39.92 -3.72 -11.11
C ILE A 82 -39.18 -4.05 -9.82
N HIS A 83 -38.75 -5.29 -9.69
CA HIS A 83 -38.03 -5.75 -8.52
C HIS A 83 -36.63 -5.13 -8.43
N VAL A 84 -36.42 -4.31 -7.41
CA VAL A 84 -35.14 -3.67 -7.09
C VAL A 84 -34.84 -3.78 -5.60
N LEU A 85 -33.57 -3.68 -5.23
CA LEU A 85 -33.14 -3.68 -3.84
C LEU A 85 -32.56 -2.33 -3.46
N SER A 86 -32.61 -1.99 -2.17
CA SER A 86 -31.93 -0.83 -1.61
C SER A 86 -30.65 -1.27 -0.90
N LEU A 87 -29.53 -0.58 -1.15
CA LEU A 87 -28.29 -0.82 -0.44
C LEU A 87 -28.40 -0.29 0.99
N LYS A 88 -28.29 -1.17 1.96
CA LYS A 88 -28.35 -0.83 3.38
C LYS A 88 -27.26 0.16 3.76
N GLY A 89 -27.63 1.28 4.38
CA GLY A 89 -26.72 2.36 4.73
C GLY A 89 -26.24 3.23 3.58
N GLY A 90 -26.62 2.90 2.33
CA GLY A 90 -26.30 3.66 1.14
C GLY A 90 -24.80 3.87 0.89
N TYR A 91 -24.45 4.97 0.27
CA TYR A 91 -23.06 5.34 -0.02
C TYR A 91 -22.21 5.48 1.25
N THR A 92 -22.77 6.07 2.31
CA THR A 92 -22.05 6.24 3.59
C THR A 92 -21.73 4.90 4.24
N GLY A 93 -22.65 3.94 4.18
CA GLY A 93 -22.44 2.58 4.70
C GLY A 93 -21.34 1.85 3.90
N TRP A 94 -21.37 1.95 2.58
CA TRP A 94 -20.32 1.41 1.73
C TRP A 94 -18.95 2.03 2.03
N LEU A 95 -18.88 3.37 2.16
CA LEU A 95 -17.64 4.09 2.44
C LEU A 95 -17.03 3.63 3.77
N PHE A 96 -17.86 3.44 4.80
CA PHE A 96 -17.42 2.94 6.10
C PHE A 96 -16.81 1.53 6.00
N VAL A 97 -17.49 0.62 5.31
CA VAL A 97 -16.97 -0.75 5.07
C VAL A 97 -15.64 -0.70 4.31
N LYS A 98 -15.57 0.13 3.26
CA LYS A 98 -14.37 0.30 2.47
C LYS A 98 -13.18 0.82 3.29
N MET A 99 -13.42 1.84 4.12
CA MET A 99 -12.38 2.36 5.02
C MET A 99 -11.89 1.30 6.02
N GLN A 100 -12.78 0.49 6.57
CA GLN A 100 -12.37 -0.60 7.46
C GLN A 100 -11.54 -1.67 6.74
N GLU A 101 -11.92 -2.04 5.52
CA GLU A 101 -11.15 -2.99 4.70
C GLU A 101 -9.74 -2.45 4.41
N ASP A 102 -9.64 -1.19 4.01
CA ASP A 102 -8.35 -0.55 3.72
C ASP A 102 -7.46 -0.48 4.97
N MET A 103 -8.00 -0.10 6.12
CA MET A 103 -7.28 -0.10 7.41
C MET A 103 -6.80 -1.51 7.81
N ASN A 104 -7.63 -2.54 7.62
CA ASN A 104 -7.25 -3.91 7.92
C ASN A 104 -6.12 -4.39 6.98
N GLN A 105 -6.21 -4.09 5.68
CA GLN A 105 -5.17 -4.43 4.71
C GLN A 105 -3.83 -3.74 5.03
N GLU A 106 -3.86 -2.46 5.39
CA GLU A 106 -2.66 -1.73 5.81
C GLU A 106 -2.04 -2.35 7.07
N LYS A 107 -2.88 -2.72 8.05
CA LYS A 107 -2.43 -3.39 9.27
C LYS A 107 -1.77 -4.74 8.97
N GLU A 108 -2.40 -5.59 8.18
CA GLU A 108 -1.86 -6.89 7.78
C GLU A 108 -0.53 -6.74 7.02
N GLN A 109 -0.44 -5.79 6.10
CA GLN A 109 0.79 -5.52 5.36
C GLN A 109 1.91 -5.04 6.29
N ARG A 110 1.60 -4.21 7.29
CA ARG A 110 2.57 -3.76 8.29
C ARG A 110 3.06 -4.93 9.14
N GLU A 111 2.16 -5.75 9.66
CA GLU A 111 2.49 -6.93 10.47
C GLU A 111 3.35 -7.93 9.68
N ALA A 112 3.03 -8.16 8.41
CA ALA A 112 3.82 -9.02 7.52
C ALA A 112 5.24 -8.47 7.29
N ARG A 113 5.39 -7.14 7.12
CA ARG A 113 6.71 -6.50 7.00
C ARG A 113 7.52 -6.63 8.28
N GLU A 114 6.91 -6.35 9.43
CA GLU A 114 7.57 -6.48 10.74
C GLU A 114 8.01 -7.93 11.01
N GLN A 115 7.17 -8.91 10.67
CA GLN A 115 7.51 -10.32 10.81
C GLN A 115 8.68 -10.69 9.90
N ARG A 116 8.67 -10.27 8.63
CA ARG A 116 9.77 -10.52 7.70
C ARG A 116 11.08 -9.90 8.16
N GLN A 117 11.05 -8.69 8.72
CA GLN A 117 12.21 -8.04 9.32
C GLN A 117 12.78 -8.88 10.49
N LYS A 118 11.92 -9.34 11.40
CA LYS A 118 12.30 -10.21 12.52
C LYS A 118 12.95 -11.49 12.04
N ASP A 119 12.41 -12.11 10.99
CA ASP A 119 12.93 -13.36 10.42
C ASP A 119 14.33 -13.17 9.81
N ILE A 120 14.54 -12.07 9.10
CA ILE A 120 15.86 -11.70 8.54
C ILE A 120 16.87 -11.54 9.68
N GLU A 121 16.54 -10.77 10.70
CA GLU A 121 17.39 -10.55 11.85
C GLU A 121 17.70 -11.84 12.60
N LEU A 122 16.70 -12.68 12.82
CA LEU A 122 16.85 -13.98 13.47
C LEU A 122 17.75 -14.91 12.66
N SER A 123 17.66 -14.87 11.32
CA SER A 123 18.51 -15.67 10.45
C SER A 123 19.99 -15.29 10.60
N ILE A 124 20.31 -14.01 10.69
CA ILE A 124 21.69 -13.51 10.93
C ILE A 124 22.17 -13.94 12.31
N ARG A 125 21.32 -13.79 13.34
CA ARG A 125 21.67 -14.12 14.73
C ARG A 125 21.85 -15.59 15.01
N LYS A 126 21.09 -16.48 14.32
CA LYS A 126 21.11 -17.93 14.56
C LYS A 126 21.74 -18.69 13.40
N LYS A 127 21.06 -18.75 12.26
CA LYS A 127 21.44 -19.62 11.14
C LYS A 127 22.80 -19.24 10.54
N PHE A 128 23.03 -17.96 10.32
CA PHE A 128 24.23 -17.45 9.67
C PHE A 128 25.22 -16.77 10.62
N HIS A 129 25.00 -16.87 11.93
CA HIS A 129 25.83 -16.21 12.92
C HIS A 129 27.34 -16.50 12.75
N LYS A 130 27.74 -17.76 12.64
CA LYS A 130 29.15 -18.14 12.49
C LYS A 130 29.76 -17.74 11.16
N GLN A 131 28.96 -17.80 10.06
CA GLN A 131 29.44 -17.51 8.72
C GLN A 131 29.49 -16.02 8.41
N LEU A 132 28.56 -15.23 8.95
CA LEU A 132 28.42 -13.81 8.67
C LEU A 132 28.82 -12.96 9.88
N PHE A 133 27.99 -12.92 10.92
CA PHE A 133 28.14 -11.97 12.00
C PHE A 133 29.46 -12.15 12.81
N SER A 134 29.82 -13.39 13.17
CA SER A 134 31.05 -13.63 13.91
C SER A 134 32.31 -13.23 13.13
N ARG A 135 32.32 -13.45 11.80
CA ARG A 135 33.45 -13.05 10.95
C ARG A 135 33.52 -11.54 10.80
N PHE A 136 32.37 -10.90 10.60
CA PHE A 136 32.26 -9.45 10.52
C PHE A 136 32.71 -8.80 11.84
N ALA A 137 32.18 -9.23 12.98
CA ALA A 137 32.53 -8.68 14.28
C ALA A 137 34.02 -8.91 14.61
N ARG A 138 34.58 -10.05 14.20
CA ARG A 138 36.04 -10.30 14.36
C ARG A 138 36.84 -9.30 13.55
N ALA A 139 36.52 -9.09 12.28
CA ALA A 139 37.23 -8.11 11.44
C ALA A 139 37.15 -6.69 12.03
N ILE A 140 35.98 -6.28 12.52
CA ILE A 140 35.80 -4.98 13.20
C ILE A 140 36.75 -4.85 14.39
N ASN A 141 36.90 -5.91 15.20
CA ASN A 141 37.77 -5.91 16.39
C ASN A 141 39.24 -6.03 16.04
N ASP A 142 39.63 -6.98 15.18
CA ASP A 142 41.02 -7.27 14.86
C ASP A 142 41.71 -6.09 14.15
N TYR A 143 40.94 -5.32 13.35
CA TYR A 143 41.45 -4.15 12.62
C TYR A 143 41.04 -2.82 13.27
N GLU A 144 40.41 -2.84 14.46
CA GLU A 144 39.94 -1.64 15.17
C GLU A 144 39.12 -0.67 14.25
N LEU A 145 38.23 -1.24 13.41
CA LEU A 145 37.51 -0.47 12.39
C LEU A 145 36.41 0.43 12.97
N VAL A 146 35.99 0.17 14.21
CA VAL A 146 34.96 0.96 14.91
C VAL A 146 35.45 1.29 16.32
N LYS A 147 35.41 2.59 16.66
CA LYS A 147 35.84 3.12 17.96
C LYS A 147 34.68 3.79 18.70
N PRO A 148 34.80 3.97 20.03
CA PRO A 148 33.82 4.74 20.81
C PRO A 148 33.65 6.17 20.23
N GLY A 149 32.41 6.58 19.99
CA GLY A 149 32.07 7.91 19.47
C GLY A 149 32.16 8.07 17.96
N ASP A 150 32.51 7.03 17.21
CA ASP A 150 32.54 7.08 15.75
C ASP A 150 31.15 7.37 15.15
N LYS A 151 31.17 8.06 14.02
CA LYS A 151 30.01 8.28 13.13
C LYS A 151 30.22 7.51 11.84
N ILE A 152 29.44 6.46 11.65
CA ILE A 152 29.60 5.52 10.54
C ILE A 152 28.46 5.70 9.55
N ALA A 153 28.80 5.95 8.29
CA ALA A 153 27.86 5.91 7.18
C ALA A 153 28.04 4.60 6.41
N VAL A 154 26.98 3.81 6.33
CA VAL A 154 26.92 2.62 5.48
C VAL A 154 26.25 3.02 4.17
N CYS A 155 27.02 3.01 3.08
CA CYS A 155 26.50 3.33 1.75
C CYS A 155 25.73 2.14 1.18
N ILE A 156 24.48 2.41 0.78
CA ILE A 156 23.54 1.45 0.22
C ILE A 156 23.46 1.65 -1.29
N SER A 157 23.96 0.68 -2.04
CA SER A 157 23.87 0.67 -3.52
C SER A 157 22.65 -0.06 -4.07
N GLY A 158 21.78 -0.58 -3.19
CA GLY A 158 20.65 -1.43 -3.55
C GLY A 158 21.01 -2.90 -3.78
N GLY A 159 22.29 -3.26 -3.89
CA GLY A 159 22.77 -4.62 -4.05
C GLY A 159 22.72 -5.43 -2.74
N LYS A 160 22.70 -6.77 -2.88
CA LYS A 160 22.62 -7.70 -1.75
C LYS A 160 23.73 -7.49 -0.69
N ASP A 161 24.92 -7.11 -1.13
CA ASP A 161 26.09 -6.99 -0.24
C ASP A 161 26.01 -5.73 0.63
N SER A 162 25.57 -4.59 0.06
CA SER A 162 25.37 -3.36 0.83
C SER A 162 24.21 -3.48 1.81
N MET A 163 23.13 -4.15 1.43
CA MET A 163 22.00 -4.45 2.33
C MET A 163 22.40 -5.41 3.47
N LEU A 164 23.18 -6.44 3.16
CA LEU A 164 23.73 -7.34 4.19
C LEU A 164 24.66 -6.60 5.14
N MET A 165 25.54 -5.75 4.62
CA MET A 165 26.44 -4.92 5.43
C MET A 165 25.64 -4.03 6.39
N ALA A 166 24.58 -3.38 5.91
CA ALA A 166 23.70 -2.59 6.75
C ALA A 166 23.11 -3.41 7.92
N LYS A 167 22.61 -4.62 7.64
CA LYS A 167 22.06 -5.50 8.67
C LYS A 167 23.14 -5.96 9.68
N LEU A 168 24.36 -6.23 9.23
CA LEU A 168 25.47 -6.59 10.11
C LEU A 168 25.87 -5.42 11.03
N PHE A 169 25.89 -4.18 10.52
CA PHE A 169 26.12 -3.01 11.34
C PHE A 169 24.96 -2.73 12.31
N GLN A 170 23.70 -2.94 11.92
CA GLN A 170 22.57 -2.87 12.85
C GLN A 170 22.71 -3.88 13.98
N GLU A 171 23.08 -5.12 13.65
CA GLU A 171 23.31 -6.16 14.65
C GLU A 171 24.52 -5.86 15.54
N LEU A 172 25.61 -5.33 14.98
CA LEU A 172 26.78 -4.85 15.74
C LEU A 172 26.36 -3.75 16.72
N LYS A 173 25.61 -2.74 16.27
CA LYS A 173 25.12 -1.66 17.13
C LYS A 173 24.26 -2.17 18.28
N ARG A 174 23.45 -3.20 18.04
CA ARG A 174 22.61 -3.82 19.07
C ARG A 174 23.40 -4.56 20.15
N HIS A 175 24.53 -5.20 19.79
CA HIS A 175 25.38 -5.97 20.68
C HIS A 175 26.63 -5.23 21.21
N ASN A 176 26.72 -4.00 20.88
CA ASN A 176 27.86 -3.16 21.04
C ASN A 176 28.27 -2.93 22.52
N LYS A 177 29.56 -2.93 22.76
CA LYS A 177 30.16 -2.66 24.08
C LYS A 177 30.42 -1.17 24.36
N PHE A 178 30.27 -0.33 23.31
CA PHE A 178 30.52 1.10 23.36
C PHE A 178 29.62 1.84 22.37
N PRO A 179 29.25 3.12 22.58
CA PRO A 179 28.37 3.87 21.71
C PRO A 179 29.08 4.31 20.42
N PHE A 180 28.39 4.20 19.28
CA PHE A 180 28.73 4.84 18.02
C PHE A 180 27.46 5.25 17.27
N GLU A 181 27.55 6.23 16.39
CA GLU A 181 26.46 6.65 15.52
C GLU A 181 26.47 5.85 14.21
N LEU A 182 25.29 5.53 13.69
CA LEU A 182 25.15 4.77 12.46
C LEU A 182 24.07 5.41 11.60
N VAL A 183 24.41 5.71 10.36
CA VAL A 183 23.49 6.17 9.32
C VAL A 183 23.60 5.29 8.08
N PHE A 184 22.51 5.15 7.34
CA PHE A 184 22.46 4.41 6.09
C PHE A 184 22.18 5.39 4.96
N LEU A 185 23.12 5.52 4.03
CA LEU A 185 23.10 6.53 3.00
C LEU A 185 22.93 5.88 1.62
N VAL A 186 21.92 6.28 0.87
CA VAL A 186 21.79 6.02 -0.54
C VAL A 186 22.27 7.27 -1.28
N MET A 187 23.36 7.17 -2.03
CA MET A 187 23.73 8.21 -2.98
C MET A 187 23.02 7.90 -4.29
N ASP A 188 22.04 8.72 -4.65
CA ASP A 188 21.29 8.59 -5.89
C ASP A 188 22.02 9.40 -6.98
N PRO A 189 22.65 8.73 -7.97
CA PRO A 189 23.40 9.42 -9.02
C PRO A 189 22.51 9.87 -10.19
N GLY A 190 21.19 9.83 -10.06
CA GLY A 190 20.18 10.01 -11.10
C GLY A 190 19.50 8.70 -11.48
N TYR A 191 19.16 7.86 -10.51
CA TYR A 191 18.42 6.61 -10.76
C TYR A 191 17.05 6.91 -11.39
N ASN A 192 16.61 6.01 -12.28
CA ASN A 192 15.20 6.03 -12.70
C ASN A 192 14.28 5.67 -11.52
N GLU A 193 13.02 6.11 -11.60
CA GLU A 193 12.02 5.93 -10.54
C GLU A 193 11.89 4.46 -10.09
N THR A 194 11.95 3.51 -11.04
CA THR A 194 11.83 2.08 -10.74
C THR A 194 12.98 1.57 -9.87
N ASN A 195 14.22 1.96 -10.18
CA ASN A 195 15.39 1.55 -9.41
C ASN A 195 15.38 2.17 -8.01
N ARG A 196 15.03 3.45 -7.92
CA ARG A 196 14.89 4.15 -6.64
C ARG A 196 13.82 3.49 -5.77
N ALA A 197 12.64 3.28 -6.31
CA ALA A 197 11.55 2.62 -5.60
C ALA A 197 11.92 1.21 -5.12
N LEU A 198 12.70 0.45 -5.92
CA LEU A 198 13.18 -0.87 -5.54
C LEU A 198 14.16 -0.82 -4.35
N ILE A 199 15.08 0.16 -4.33
CA ILE A 199 16.01 0.34 -3.21
C ILE A 199 15.25 0.69 -1.93
N GLU A 200 14.32 1.65 -1.99
CA GLU A 200 13.49 2.06 -0.86
C GLU A 200 12.62 0.92 -0.35
N HIS A 201 11.99 0.17 -1.26
CA HIS A 201 11.18 -1.00 -0.92
C HIS A 201 11.99 -2.08 -0.20
N ASN A 202 13.15 -2.44 -0.74
CA ASN A 202 14.01 -3.45 -0.13
C ASN A 202 14.57 -3.00 1.24
N ALA A 203 14.96 -1.74 1.35
CA ALA A 203 15.38 -1.16 2.62
C ALA A 203 14.26 -1.19 3.65
N GLY A 204 13.03 -0.85 3.24
CA GLY A 204 11.84 -0.89 4.08
C GLY A 204 11.53 -2.31 4.59
N ILE A 205 11.56 -3.34 3.71
CA ILE A 205 11.38 -4.74 4.12
C ILE A 205 12.43 -5.18 5.14
N MET A 206 13.67 -4.74 4.96
CA MET A 206 14.78 -5.10 5.84
C MET A 206 14.86 -4.24 7.12
N GLY A 207 14.01 -3.22 7.26
CA GLY A 207 14.05 -2.28 8.37
C GLY A 207 15.34 -1.48 8.43
N ILE A 208 15.85 -1.05 7.28
CA ILE A 208 17.04 -0.20 7.16
C ILE A 208 16.55 1.23 6.92
N PRO A 209 16.70 2.16 7.88
CA PRO A 209 16.28 3.55 7.71
C PRO A 209 17.30 4.29 6.83
N VAL A 210 17.04 4.32 5.52
CA VAL A 210 17.93 4.97 4.56
C VAL A 210 17.65 6.47 4.46
N THR A 211 18.72 7.25 4.32
CA THR A 211 18.68 8.65 3.90
C THR A 211 19.15 8.71 2.44
N ILE A 212 18.35 9.31 1.58
CA ILE A 212 18.71 9.44 0.16
C ILE A 212 19.31 10.82 -0.07
N PHE A 213 20.47 10.81 -0.70
CA PHE A 213 21.17 12.02 -1.15
C PHE A 213 21.18 12.04 -2.68
N GLU A 214 20.42 12.94 -3.26
CA GLU A 214 20.29 13.09 -4.71
C GLU A 214 21.48 13.84 -5.29
N THR A 215 21.97 13.35 -6.43
CA THR A 215 23.07 13.97 -7.19
C THR A 215 22.77 13.85 -8.68
N GLU A 216 23.37 14.73 -9.47
CA GLU A 216 23.27 14.74 -10.93
C GLU A 216 24.50 14.08 -11.59
N ILE A 217 25.08 13.05 -10.96
CA ILE A 217 26.31 12.42 -11.42
C ILE A 217 26.12 11.80 -12.82
N PHE A 218 24.99 11.15 -13.09
CA PHE A 218 24.75 10.54 -14.39
C PHE A 218 24.67 11.59 -15.49
N ASP A 219 24.04 12.73 -15.24
CA ASP A 219 23.94 13.83 -16.20
C ASP A 219 25.33 14.47 -16.46
N ALA A 220 26.15 14.62 -15.42
CA ALA A 220 27.47 15.15 -15.52
C ALA A 220 28.42 14.25 -16.31
N VAL A 221 28.22 12.92 -16.33
CA VAL A 221 29.10 11.95 -17.00
C VAL A 221 28.56 11.42 -18.33
N TYR A 222 27.31 11.74 -18.70
CA TYR A 222 26.65 11.20 -19.89
C TYR A 222 27.35 11.55 -21.20
N ASN A 223 28.03 12.69 -21.29
CA ASN A 223 28.65 13.21 -22.51
C ASN A 223 30.19 13.11 -22.51
N VAL A 224 30.78 12.20 -21.75
CA VAL A 224 32.24 12.12 -21.62
C VAL A 224 32.80 10.89 -22.35
N ASP A 225 33.74 11.10 -23.27
CA ASP A 225 34.43 10.06 -24.05
C ASP A 225 35.29 9.08 -23.22
N LYS A 226 35.46 9.31 -21.93
CA LYS A 226 36.20 8.44 -21.00
C LYS A 226 35.22 7.68 -20.07
N SER A 227 35.67 6.52 -19.57
CA SER A 227 34.91 5.68 -18.68
C SER A 227 34.18 6.50 -17.59
N PRO A 228 32.83 6.49 -17.52
CA PRO A 228 32.07 7.24 -16.54
C PRO A 228 32.48 6.95 -15.10
N CYS A 229 32.90 5.70 -14.83
CA CYS A 229 33.32 5.26 -13.50
C CYS A 229 34.54 6.03 -12.96
N TYR A 230 35.45 6.47 -13.82
CA TYR A 230 36.62 7.23 -13.41
C TYR A 230 36.23 8.62 -12.89
N LEU A 231 35.22 9.24 -13.49
CA LEU A 231 34.74 10.57 -13.08
C LEU A 231 33.88 10.51 -11.85
N CYS A 232 33.07 9.44 -11.73
CA CYS A 232 32.24 9.22 -10.56
C CYS A 232 33.04 8.93 -9.27
N ALA A 233 34.25 8.36 -9.44
CA ALA A 233 35.15 8.02 -8.31
C ALA A 233 36.03 9.18 -7.85
N ARG A 234 36.05 10.32 -8.55
CA ARG A 234 36.90 11.49 -8.28
C ARG A 234 36.11 12.61 -7.59
#